data_420e4f11c13963c368e4e8f17e6d8627
#
_entry.id   420e4f11c13963c368e4e8f17e6d8627
#
_cell.length_a   1.000
_cell.length_b   1.000
_cell.length_c   1.000
_cell.angle_alpha   90.00
_cell.angle_beta   90.00
_cell.angle_gamma   90.00
#
_symmetry.space_group_name_H-M   'P 1'
#
loop_
_entity.id
_entity.type
_entity.pdbx_description
1 polymer ?
#
loop_
_entity_poly.entity_id
_entity_poly.type
_entity_poly.pdbx_seq_one_letter_code
_entity_poly.pdbx_strand_id
1 'polypeptide(L)'
;PLTRDDYAYQPYLVEYPDDVMREKIRFMTRLLEDRFDRAIVSHRAGRWGFDGRYAAMLVEEGYRVDCSVTPGVDWRGNPGAPLGKGGADYRFFPEYPYFLDPSDISTPADSGPLLEVPMTIRSSRLHARMPLAYRVPLVRRFANYAWPAQAWLCPVQGCLRGAVQRQLHVMLDVARAP
;
A
#
# COMPACT_ATOMS: atom_id res chain seq x y z
N PRO A 1 -10.14 19.31 -1.03
CA PRO A 1 -10.06 18.77 -2.36
C PRO A 1 -9.72 19.86 -3.38
N LEU A 2 -8.88 19.53 -4.38
CA LEU A 2 -8.50 20.47 -5.44
C LEU A 2 -9.53 20.53 -6.57
N THR A 3 -10.40 19.52 -6.66
CA THR A 3 -11.48 19.45 -7.62
C THR A 3 -12.83 19.23 -6.94
N ARG A 4 -13.93 19.71 -7.56
CA ARG A 4 -15.27 19.58 -6.98
C ARG A 4 -15.79 18.15 -6.93
N ASP A 5 -15.27 17.28 -7.80
CA ASP A 5 -15.78 15.94 -8.03
C ASP A 5 -14.87 14.81 -7.51
N ASP A 6 -13.87 15.16 -6.67
CA ASP A 6 -12.88 14.23 -6.15
C ASP A 6 -13.45 12.95 -5.54
N TYR A 7 -14.55 13.07 -4.80
CA TYR A 7 -15.16 11.92 -4.13
C TYR A 7 -16.12 11.12 -5.02
N ALA A 8 -16.68 11.76 -6.04
CA ALA A 8 -17.71 11.16 -6.86
C ALA A 8 -17.13 10.33 -8.02
N TYR A 9 -16.00 10.79 -8.58
CA TYR A 9 -15.53 10.27 -9.86
C TYR A 9 -14.15 9.63 -9.84
N GLN A 10 -13.26 10.02 -8.91
CA GLN A 10 -11.88 9.56 -8.90
C GLN A 10 -11.42 9.17 -7.49
N PRO A 11 -11.88 8.02 -6.97
CA PRO A 11 -11.54 7.59 -5.62
C PRO A 11 -10.09 7.16 -5.43
N TYR A 12 -9.36 6.90 -6.53
CA TYR A 12 -7.93 6.58 -6.52
C TYR A 12 -7.12 7.76 -7.03
N LEU A 13 -6.06 8.12 -6.30
CA LEU A 13 -5.19 9.23 -6.71
C LEU A 13 -4.49 8.93 -8.04
N VAL A 14 -4.14 7.68 -8.29
CA VAL A 14 -3.52 7.22 -9.54
C VAL A 14 -4.41 7.35 -10.79
N GLU A 15 -5.69 7.67 -10.65
CA GLU A 15 -6.61 7.91 -11.77
C GLU A 15 -6.62 9.38 -12.23
N TYR A 16 -5.98 10.28 -11.47
CA TYR A 16 -5.85 11.68 -11.87
C TYR A 16 -4.74 11.89 -12.90
N PRO A 17 -4.82 12.96 -13.71
CA PRO A 17 -3.68 13.46 -14.49
C PRO A 17 -2.47 13.75 -13.58
N ASP A 18 -1.27 13.62 -14.14
CA ASP A 18 -0.02 13.70 -13.38
C ASP A 18 0.18 15.05 -12.68
N ASP A 19 -0.23 16.15 -13.30
CA ASP A 19 -0.17 17.49 -12.74
C ASP A 19 -1.07 17.62 -11.51
N VAL A 20 -2.31 17.12 -11.59
CA VAL A 20 -3.27 17.14 -10.48
C VAL A 20 -2.82 16.22 -9.35
N MET A 21 -2.33 15.01 -9.68
CA MET A 21 -1.81 14.07 -8.70
C MET A 21 -0.63 14.68 -7.92
N ARG A 22 0.33 15.29 -8.64
CA ARG A 22 1.49 15.97 -8.05
C ARG A 22 1.06 17.12 -7.14
N GLU A 23 0.11 17.94 -7.57
CA GLU A 23 -0.39 19.06 -6.76
C GLU A 23 -1.07 18.59 -5.47
N LYS A 24 -1.84 17.51 -5.52
CA LYS A 24 -2.48 16.91 -4.33
C LYS A 24 -1.43 16.36 -3.36
N ILE A 25 -0.39 15.70 -3.84
CA ILE A 25 0.71 15.21 -3.01
C ILE A 25 1.39 16.40 -2.31
N ARG A 26 1.80 17.42 -3.07
CA ARG A 26 2.43 18.63 -2.53
C ARG A 26 1.59 19.35 -1.49
N PHE A 27 0.32 19.52 -1.79
CA PHE A 27 -0.61 20.17 -0.87
C PHE A 27 -0.69 19.43 0.46
N MET A 28 -0.87 18.10 0.42
CA MET A 28 -0.93 17.28 1.63
C MET A 28 0.39 17.25 2.39
N THR A 29 1.51 17.16 1.69
CA THR A 29 2.85 17.19 2.29
C THR A 29 3.05 18.48 3.07
N ARG A 30 2.85 19.63 2.44
CA ARG A 30 2.98 20.95 3.10
C ARG A 30 2.05 21.10 4.27
N LEU A 31 0.76 20.72 4.11
CA LEU A 31 -0.20 20.79 5.19
C LEU A 31 0.23 19.99 6.42
N LEU A 32 0.80 18.81 6.21
CA LEU A 32 1.27 17.96 7.31
C LEU A 32 2.57 18.50 7.91
N GLU A 33 3.50 18.99 7.08
CA GLU A 33 4.76 19.61 7.52
C GLU A 33 4.49 20.86 8.37
N ASP A 34 3.61 21.73 7.91
CA ASP A 34 3.18 22.93 8.65
C ASP A 34 2.49 22.57 9.97
N ARG A 35 1.70 21.48 9.97
CA ARG A 35 0.97 21.07 11.17
C ARG A 35 1.85 20.43 12.23
N PHE A 36 2.85 19.65 11.82
CA PHE A 36 3.70 18.86 12.71
C PHE A 36 5.08 19.47 12.94
N ASP A 37 5.41 20.56 12.25
CA ASP A 37 6.71 21.23 12.30
C ASP A 37 7.89 20.26 12.06
N ARG A 38 7.76 19.41 11.05
CA ARG A 38 8.77 18.44 10.65
C ARG A 38 8.58 17.91 9.24
N ALA A 39 9.66 17.49 8.60
CA ALA A 39 9.59 16.84 7.29
C ALA A 39 8.77 15.56 7.35
N ILE A 40 7.91 15.37 6.35
CA ILE A 40 7.12 14.14 6.16
C ILE A 40 7.87 13.22 5.23
N VAL A 41 8.32 12.08 5.74
CA VAL A 41 9.19 11.13 5.01
C VAL A 41 8.53 9.79 4.74
N SER A 42 7.35 9.53 5.30
CA SER A 42 6.62 8.28 5.13
C SER A 42 5.23 8.49 4.55
N HIS A 43 4.79 7.57 3.73
CA HIS A 43 3.54 7.65 2.98
C HIS A 43 2.77 6.34 3.02
N ARG A 44 1.47 6.43 2.77
CA ARG A 44 0.58 5.33 2.47
C ARG A 44 -0.57 5.81 1.59
N ALA A 45 -0.72 5.23 0.42
CA ALA A 45 -1.78 5.58 -0.52
C ALA A 45 -3.17 5.25 0.02
N GLY A 46 -4.10 6.15 -0.20
CA GLY A 46 -5.52 5.89 0.04
C GLY A 46 -6.02 4.74 -0.82
N ARG A 47 -6.87 3.86 -0.25
CA ARG A 47 -7.42 2.67 -0.93
C ARG A 47 -6.34 1.75 -1.52
N TRP A 48 -5.10 1.84 -1.05
CA TRP A 48 -3.97 1.07 -1.55
C TRP A 48 -3.68 1.28 -3.04
N GLY A 49 -4.14 2.39 -3.62
CA GLY A 49 -3.94 2.74 -5.02
C GLY A 49 -2.58 3.38 -5.24
N PHE A 50 -1.59 2.58 -5.65
CA PHE A 50 -0.21 2.99 -5.80
C PHE A 50 0.40 2.40 -7.07
N ASP A 51 1.16 3.20 -7.81
CA ASP A 51 1.85 2.80 -9.03
C ASP A 51 3.23 3.47 -9.14
N GLY A 52 3.99 3.14 -10.18
CA GLY A 52 5.34 3.68 -10.39
C GLY A 52 5.36 5.20 -10.57
N ARG A 53 4.33 5.80 -11.19
CA ARG A 53 4.23 7.26 -11.32
C ARG A 53 4.08 7.93 -9.97
N TYR A 54 3.25 7.34 -9.11
CA TYR A 54 3.07 7.83 -7.75
C TYR A 54 4.37 7.71 -6.95
N ALA A 55 5.05 6.56 -7.05
CA ALA A 55 6.36 6.34 -6.41
C ALA A 55 7.38 7.41 -6.82
N ALA A 56 7.49 7.71 -8.13
CA ALA A 56 8.39 8.74 -8.63
C ALA A 56 8.06 10.12 -8.05
N MET A 57 6.79 10.49 -7.98
CA MET A 57 6.35 11.76 -7.40
C MET A 57 6.63 11.85 -5.89
N LEU A 58 6.50 10.75 -5.16
CA LEU A 58 6.86 10.72 -3.74
C LEU A 58 8.36 10.97 -3.54
N VAL A 59 9.20 10.37 -4.38
CA VAL A 59 10.66 10.61 -4.35
C VAL A 59 10.98 12.09 -4.62
N GLU A 60 10.34 12.70 -5.61
CA GLU A 60 10.51 14.12 -5.91
C GLU A 60 10.10 15.03 -4.74
N GLU A 61 9.10 14.64 -3.96
CA GLU A 61 8.64 15.41 -2.79
C GLU A 61 9.38 15.03 -1.47
N GLY A 62 10.44 14.21 -1.56
CA GLY A 62 11.32 13.91 -0.43
C GLY A 62 10.89 12.75 0.47
N TYR A 63 9.88 11.99 0.07
CA TYR A 63 9.50 10.77 0.80
C TYR A 63 10.58 9.69 0.66
N ARG A 64 10.77 8.91 1.72
CA ARG A 64 11.77 7.83 1.81
C ARG A 64 11.15 6.47 2.05
N VAL A 65 9.94 6.43 2.58
CA VAL A 65 9.24 5.18 2.93
C VAL A 65 7.82 5.21 2.40
N ASP A 66 7.40 4.13 1.75
CA ASP A 66 5.99 3.87 1.44
C ASP A 66 5.51 2.60 2.12
N CYS A 67 4.21 2.54 2.42
CA CYS A 67 3.54 1.40 3.07
C CYS A 67 2.24 1.04 2.33
N SER A 68 2.20 1.19 1.02
CA SER A 68 0.97 1.03 0.23
C SER A 68 0.74 -0.40 -0.25
N VAL A 69 1.81 -1.18 -0.40
CA VAL A 69 1.71 -2.54 -0.94
C VAL A 69 1.06 -3.50 0.05
N THR A 70 0.11 -4.28 -0.44
CA THR A 70 -0.62 -5.30 0.32
C THR A 70 -0.42 -6.67 -0.34
N PRO A 71 0.70 -7.36 -0.07
CA PRO A 71 1.07 -8.59 -0.75
C PRO A 71 -0.01 -9.66 -0.71
N GLY A 72 -0.21 -10.35 -1.83
CA GLY A 72 -1.22 -11.41 -1.95
C GLY A 72 -2.65 -10.90 -2.16
N VAL A 73 -2.89 -9.59 -2.26
CA VAL A 73 -4.23 -9.00 -2.43
C VAL A 73 -4.43 -8.48 -3.85
N ASP A 74 -5.61 -8.75 -4.40
CA ASP A 74 -6.08 -8.20 -5.67
C ASP A 74 -7.21 -7.18 -5.39
N TRP A 75 -6.94 -5.90 -5.60
CA TRP A 75 -7.91 -4.82 -5.44
C TRP A 75 -8.64 -4.44 -6.73
N ARG A 76 -8.35 -5.05 -7.87
CA ARG A 76 -8.97 -4.72 -9.16
C ARG A 76 -10.49 -4.90 -9.17
N GLY A 77 -11.02 -5.74 -8.28
CA GLY A 77 -12.47 -5.86 -8.07
C GLY A 77 -13.14 -4.65 -7.42
N ASN A 78 -12.36 -3.68 -6.91
CA ASN A 78 -12.90 -2.44 -6.35
C ASN A 78 -12.89 -1.36 -7.44
N PRO A 79 -14.06 -0.91 -7.90
CA PRO A 79 -14.14 0.05 -8.99
C PRO A 79 -13.55 1.39 -8.58
N GLY A 80 -12.84 2.00 -9.52
CA GLY A 80 -12.37 3.38 -9.46
C GLY A 80 -13.37 4.34 -10.10
N ALA A 81 -12.87 5.33 -10.83
CA ALA A 81 -13.66 6.20 -11.68
C ALA A 81 -14.44 5.39 -12.74
N PRO A 82 -15.54 5.90 -13.27
CA PRO A 82 -16.15 5.34 -14.47
C PRO A 82 -15.10 5.16 -15.57
N LEU A 83 -14.92 3.94 -16.08
CA LEU A 83 -13.86 3.57 -17.02
C LEU A 83 -12.43 3.55 -16.44
N GLY A 84 -12.25 3.74 -15.14
CA GLY A 84 -10.98 3.62 -14.45
C GLY A 84 -10.51 2.16 -14.33
N LYS A 85 -9.22 2.00 -13.96
CA LYS A 85 -8.59 0.68 -13.82
C LYS A 85 -8.97 -0.05 -12.52
N GLY A 86 -9.62 0.67 -11.57
CA GLY A 86 -9.86 0.15 -10.23
C GLY A 86 -8.58 0.10 -9.37
N GLY A 87 -8.60 -0.72 -8.33
CA GLY A 87 -7.47 -0.90 -7.43
C GLY A 87 -6.30 -1.67 -8.05
N ALA A 88 -5.17 -1.66 -7.38
CA ALA A 88 -3.95 -2.34 -7.80
C ALA A 88 -4.01 -3.87 -7.56
N ASP A 89 -3.18 -4.60 -8.29
CA ASP A 89 -2.97 -6.04 -8.11
C ASP A 89 -1.62 -6.28 -7.44
N TYR A 90 -1.64 -6.68 -6.17
CA TYR A 90 -0.42 -6.95 -5.39
C TYR A 90 -0.18 -8.44 -5.12
N ARG A 91 -0.81 -9.34 -5.88
CA ARG A 91 -0.74 -10.79 -5.61
C ARG A 91 0.67 -11.37 -5.63
N PHE A 92 1.55 -10.77 -6.43
CA PHE A 92 2.90 -11.27 -6.65
C PHE A 92 3.99 -10.33 -6.13
N PHE A 93 3.62 -9.36 -5.32
CA PHE A 93 4.56 -8.44 -4.71
C PHE A 93 5.30 -9.07 -3.53
N PRO A 94 6.52 -8.60 -3.21
CA PRO A 94 7.29 -9.07 -2.07
C PRO A 94 6.54 -8.88 -0.74
N GLU A 95 6.70 -9.86 0.17
CA GLU A 95 6.13 -9.81 1.52
C GLU A 95 7.10 -9.20 2.57
N TYR A 96 8.26 -8.73 2.13
CA TYR A 96 9.34 -8.17 2.96
C TYR A 96 9.69 -6.75 2.49
N PRO A 97 10.29 -5.91 3.34
CA PRO A 97 10.73 -4.58 2.93
C PRO A 97 11.77 -4.64 1.81
N TYR A 98 11.62 -3.77 0.81
CA TYR A 98 12.51 -3.70 -0.34
C TYR A 98 12.57 -2.29 -0.92
N PHE A 99 13.68 -1.94 -1.56
CA PHE A 99 13.74 -0.69 -2.32
C PHE A 99 12.98 -0.83 -3.62
N LEU A 100 12.15 0.19 -3.91
CA LEU A 100 11.35 0.24 -5.14
C LEU A 100 12.18 0.68 -6.33
N ASP A 101 11.94 0.02 -7.46
CA ASP A 101 12.19 0.62 -8.77
C ASP A 101 10.90 1.31 -9.24
N PRO A 102 10.88 2.66 -9.43
CA PRO A 102 9.68 3.35 -9.91
C PRO A 102 9.20 2.90 -11.29
N SER A 103 10.04 2.28 -12.09
CA SER A 103 9.66 1.71 -13.40
C SER A 103 8.88 0.40 -13.27
N ASP A 104 9.15 -0.37 -12.20
CA ASP A 104 8.44 -1.59 -11.85
C ASP A 104 8.42 -1.80 -10.33
N ILE A 105 7.40 -1.26 -9.67
CA ILE A 105 7.24 -1.31 -8.22
C ILE A 105 7.08 -2.71 -7.63
N SER A 106 6.93 -3.74 -8.47
CA SER A 106 6.87 -5.15 -8.04
C SER A 106 8.25 -5.79 -7.91
N THR A 107 9.27 -5.18 -8.49
CA THR A 107 10.62 -5.72 -8.53
C THR A 107 11.49 -5.09 -7.45
N PRO A 108 12.07 -5.90 -6.53
CA PRO A 108 13.02 -5.39 -5.55
C PRO A 108 14.32 -4.90 -6.21
N ALA A 109 14.79 -3.72 -5.79
CA ALA A 109 16.11 -3.23 -6.09
C ALA A 109 17.04 -3.38 -4.86
N ASP A 110 18.34 -3.49 -5.08
CA ASP A 110 19.34 -3.59 -4.00
C ASP A 110 19.46 -2.28 -3.20
N SER A 111 19.17 -1.17 -3.86
CA SER A 111 19.15 0.17 -3.26
C SER A 111 18.21 1.07 -4.05
N GLY A 112 17.75 2.15 -3.41
CA GLY A 112 16.86 3.10 -4.08
C GLY A 112 16.46 4.26 -3.17
N PRO A 113 15.83 5.29 -3.72
CA PRO A 113 15.41 6.46 -2.96
C PRO A 113 14.17 6.21 -2.10
N LEU A 114 13.38 5.17 -2.40
CA LEU A 114 12.12 4.86 -1.72
C LEU A 114 12.10 3.40 -1.26
N LEU A 115 11.93 3.20 0.04
CA LEU A 115 11.75 1.89 0.66
C LEU A 115 10.26 1.57 0.75
N GLU A 116 9.84 0.47 0.17
CA GLU A 116 8.51 -0.10 0.44
C GLU A 116 8.56 -0.98 1.69
N VAL A 117 7.63 -0.75 2.60
CA VAL A 117 7.40 -1.57 3.78
C VAL A 117 6.00 -2.18 3.68
N PRO A 118 5.86 -3.33 3.01
CA PRO A 118 4.55 -3.91 2.74
C PRO A 118 3.77 -4.22 3.99
N MET A 119 2.44 -4.15 3.88
CA MET A 119 1.55 -4.59 4.95
C MET A 119 1.74 -6.07 5.22
N THR A 120 1.86 -6.45 6.50
CA THR A 120 1.94 -7.86 6.88
C THR A 120 0.57 -8.51 6.75
N ILE A 121 0.40 -9.35 5.73
CA ILE A 121 -0.83 -10.08 5.46
C ILE A 121 -0.55 -11.58 5.56
N ARG A 122 -1.37 -12.29 6.33
CA ARG A 122 -1.28 -13.74 6.46
C ARG A 122 -2.56 -14.38 5.96
N SER A 123 -2.43 -15.19 4.92
CA SER A 123 -3.54 -16.03 4.45
C SER A 123 -3.79 -17.20 5.41
N SER A 124 -5.04 -17.48 5.71
CA SER A 124 -5.41 -18.64 6.51
C SER A 124 -5.10 -19.93 5.73
N ARG A 125 -4.33 -20.84 6.34
CA ARG A 125 -4.08 -22.18 5.76
C ARG A 125 -5.35 -22.97 5.51
N LEU A 126 -6.39 -22.74 6.30
CA LEU A 126 -7.70 -23.37 6.12
C LEU A 126 -8.37 -22.87 4.85
N HIS A 127 -8.24 -21.59 4.55
CA HIS A 127 -8.75 -20.97 3.33
C HIS A 127 -8.11 -21.55 2.08
N ALA A 128 -6.79 -21.74 2.10
CA ALA A 128 -6.05 -22.35 0.98
C ALA A 128 -6.46 -23.82 0.71
N ARG A 129 -6.98 -24.53 1.74
CA ARG A 129 -7.40 -25.93 1.63
C ARG A 129 -8.86 -26.14 1.24
N MET A 130 -9.68 -25.08 1.21
CA MET A 130 -11.13 -25.18 0.94
C MET A 130 -11.59 -24.31 -0.24
N PRO A 131 -10.93 -24.32 -1.40
CA PRO A 131 -11.27 -23.43 -2.50
C PRO A 131 -12.68 -23.71 -3.08
N LEU A 132 -13.19 -24.95 -2.99
CA LEU A 132 -14.52 -25.31 -3.48
C LEU A 132 -15.64 -24.80 -2.56
N ALA A 133 -15.46 -24.78 -1.26
CA ALA A 133 -16.45 -24.29 -0.32
C ALA A 133 -16.77 -22.80 -0.52
N TYR A 134 -15.79 -22.03 -1.01
CA TYR A 134 -15.97 -20.61 -1.30
C TYR A 134 -16.73 -20.31 -2.59
N ARG A 135 -16.99 -21.31 -3.45
CA ARG A 135 -17.84 -21.15 -4.64
C ARG A 135 -19.33 -21.07 -4.27
N VAL A 136 -19.70 -21.52 -3.08
CA VAL A 136 -21.08 -21.43 -2.59
C VAL A 136 -21.26 -20.09 -1.87
N PRO A 137 -22.13 -19.16 -2.36
CA PRO A 137 -22.23 -17.79 -1.83
C PRO A 137 -22.55 -17.74 -0.33
N LEU A 138 -23.39 -18.66 0.15
CA LEU A 138 -23.77 -18.74 1.56
C LEU A 138 -22.60 -19.17 2.44
N VAL A 139 -21.84 -20.18 2.01
CA VAL A 139 -20.63 -20.66 2.72
C VAL A 139 -19.55 -19.59 2.73
N ARG A 140 -19.37 -18.87 1.61
CA ARG A 140 -18.44 -17.73 1.52
C ARG A 140 -18.80 -16.63 2.52
N ARG A 141 -20.08 -16.28 2.64
CA ARG A 141 -20.53 -15.23 3.57
C ARG A 141 -20.29 -15.62 5.02
N PHE A 142 -20.56 -16.88 5.38
CA PHE A 142 -20.35 -17.40 6.72
C PHE A 142 -18.87 -17.55 7.05
N ALA A 143 -18.07 -18.07 6.12
CA ALA A 143 -16.64 -18.24 6.28
C ALA A 143 -15.89 -16.91 6.38
N ASN A 144 -16.29 -15.89 5.62
CA ASN A 144 -15.71 -14.55 5.71
C ASN A 144 -16.04 -13.85 7.04
N TYR A 145 -17.16 -14.20 7.67
CA TYR A 145 -17.54 -13.67 8.99
C TYR A 145 -16.84 -14.40 10.14
N ALA A 146 -16.75 -15.72 10.06
CA ALA A 146 -16.17 -16.56 11.12
C ALA A 146 -14.63 -16.70 11.01
N TRP A 147 -14.09 -16.70 9.78
CA TRP A 147 -12.67 -16.80 9.48
C TRP A 147 -12.32 -15.89 8.29
N PRO A 148 -11.84 -14.69 8.55
CA PRO A 148 -11.38 -13.85 7.46
C PRO A 148 -10.28 -14.57 6.65
N ALA A 149 -10.40 -14.54 5.33
CA ALA A 149 -9.45 -15.17 4.43
C ALA A 149 -8.02 -14.63 4.63
N GLN A 150 -7.93 -13.40 5.08
CA GLN A 150 -6.70 -12.69 5.38
C GLN A 150 -6.81 -12.04 6.75
N ALA A 151 -5.88 -12.35 7.64
CA ALA A 151 -5.71 -11.64 8.88
C ALA A 151 -4.73 -10.48 8.64
N TRP A 152 -5.20 -9.27 8.80
CA TRP A 152 -4.36 -8.09 8.89
C TRP A 152 -3.73 -8.11 10.28
N LEU A 153 -2.47 -8.50 10.34
CA LEU A 153 -1.77 -8.55 11.62
C LEU A 153 -1.29 -7.15 11.96
N CYS A 154 -2.03 -6.50 12.85
CA CYS A 154 -1.49 -5.37 13.57
C CYS A 154 -0.33 -5.87 14.47
N PRO A 155 0.83 -5.20 14.50
CA PRO A 155 2.05 -5.73 15.15
C PRO A 155 1.99 -5.83 16.69
N VAL A 156 0.83 -5.76 17.30
CA VAL A 156 0.67 -5.56 18.75
C VAL A 156 0.64 -6.86 19.57
N GLN A 157 0.60 -8.05 19.01
CA GLN A 157 0.59 -9.28 19.81
C GLN A 157 1.55 -10.38 19.35
N GLY A 158 2.67 -10.44 20.01
CA GLY A 158 3.40 -11.64 20.48
C GLY A 158 4.00 -12.63 19.48
N CYS A 159 3.43 -12.90 18.33
CA CYS A 159 3.86 -13.95 17.40
C CYS A 159 4.81 -13.48 16.26
N LEU A 160 5.10 -12.19 16.18
CA LEU A 160 5.79 -11.57 15.07
C LEU A 160 7.18 -11.01 15.42
N ARG A 161 7.74 -11.35 16.59
CA ARG A 161 9.03 -10.79 17.04
C ARG A 161 10.12 -10.84 15.98
N GLY A 162 10.23 -11.93 15.22
CA GLY A 162 11.29 -12.07 14.22
C GLY A 162 11.08 -11.30 12.91
N ALA A 163 9.85 -11.11 12.45
CA ALA A 163 9.54 -10.37 11.24
C ALA A 163 9.51 -8.86 11.52
N VAL A 164 8.84 -8.47 12.61
CA VAL A 164 8.80 -7.07 13.08
C VAL A 164 10.20 -6.58 13.43
N GLN A 165 11.04 -7.40 14.05
CA GLN A 165 12.40 -7.01 14.41
C GLN A 165 13.29 -6.82 13.18
N ARG A 166 13.12 -7.60 12.12
CA ARG A 166 13.80 -7.39 10.84
C ARG A 166 13.30 -6.12 10.14
N GLN A 167 11.99 -5.89 10.12
CA GLN A 167 11.42 -4.66 9.57
C GLN A 167 11.88 -3.42 10.33
N LEU A 168 11.93 -3.48 11.67
CA LEU A 168 12.41 -2.37 12.49
C LEU A 168 13.90 -2.06 12.25
N HIS A 169 14.74 -3.08 12.07
CA HIS A 169 16.16 -2.89 11.76
C HIS A 169 16.35 -2.18 10.41
N VAL A 170 15.66 -2.63 9.37
CA VAL A 170 15.73 -1.98 8.05
C VAL A 170 15.23 -0.54 8.12
N MET A 171 14.14 -0.28 8.82
CA MET A 171 13.63 1.10 9.01
C MET A 171 14.61 1.98 9.79
N LEU A 172 15.27 1.45 10.82
CA LEU A 172 16.27 2.19 11.61
C LEU A 172 17.55 2.45 10.81
N ASP A 173 17.97 1.51 9.98
CA ASP A 173 19.14 1.67 9.12
C ASP A 173 18.90 2.71 8.01
N VAL A 174 17.70 2.72 7.40
CA VAL A 174 17.31 3.75 6.43
C VAL A 174 17.18 5.13 7.09
N ALA A 175 16.65 5.21 8.31
CA ALA A 175 16.54 6.46 9.06
C ALA A 175 17.91 7.03 9.50
N ARG A 176 18.97 6.19 9.56
CA ARG A 176 20.34 6.57 9.93
C ARG A 176 21.25 6.80 8.74
N ALA A 177 20.81 6.48 7.52
CA ALA A 177 21.58 6.77 6.32
C ALA A 177 21.72 8.31 6.14
N PRO A 178 22.91 8.82 5.85
CA PRO A 178 23.18 10.25 5.71
C PRO A 178 22.44 10.88 4.54
#